data_318c95f5f64a54ff0c7dab882e13bf4e
#
_entry.id   318c95f5f64a54ff0c7dab882e13bf4e
#
_cell.length_a   1.000
_cell.length_b   1.000
_cell.length_c   1.000
_cell.angle_alpha   90.00
_cell.angle_beta   90.00
_cell.angle_gamma   90.00
#
_symmetry.space_group_name_H-M   'P 1'
#
loop_
_entity.id
_entity.type
_entity.pdbx_description
1 polymer ?
#
loop_
_entity_poly.entity_id
_entity_poly.type
_entity_poly.pdbx_seq_one_letter_code
_entity_poly.pdbx_strand_id
1 'polypeptide(L)'
;MHAKVCVIDDAWASVGSDNFNRRSWTHDSELSCAVLDDTRDQREPRDPAGRGDGARVFARDLRLRLMREHLDRTDDGNEEDDLIDPASAVAAVTEAAQTLQDWYDGGRTGPRPPGRIRPHQPERLGRLTRAWAEPVYRAVYDPDGRPYRDRLRRRW
;
A
#
# COMPACT_ATOMS: atom_id res chain seq x y z
N MET A 1 0.10 15.28 1.81
CA MET A 1 0.79 14.75 0.61
C MET A 1 -0.16 13.77 -0.08
N HIS A 2 -0.31 13.81 -1.41
CA HIS A 2 -1.18 12.92 -2.18
C HIS A 2 -0.33 11.98 -3.05
N ALA A 3 0.57 11.23 -2.43
CA ALA A 3 1.41 10.26 -3.13
C ALA A 3 0.93 8.84 -2.84
N LYS A 4 1.01 7.97 -3.85
CA LYS A 4 0.82 6.53 -3.74
C LYS A 4 2.15 5.86 -4.04
N VAL A 5 2.48 4.88 -3.23
CA VAL A 5 3.69 4.08 -3.40
C VAL A 5 3.27 2.63 -3.54
N CYS A 6 3.82 1.97 -4.52
CA CYS A 6 3.66 0.53 -4.72
C CYS A 6 5.06 -0.08 -4.81
N VAL A 7 5.32 -1.09 -4.00
CA VAL A 7 6.52 -1.92 -4.07
C VAL A 7 6.08 -3.35 -4.29
N ILE A 8 6.65 -4.02 -5.28
CA ILE A 8 6.31 -5.40 -5.62
C ILE A 8 7.57 -6.26 -5.47
N ASP A 9 7.49 -7.25 -4.57
CA ASP A 9 8.50 -8.29 -4.35
C ASP A 9 9.90 -7.73 -4.02
N ASP A 10 9.98 -6.50 -3.49
CA ASP A 10 11.23 -5.74 -3.34
C ASP A 10 12.04 -5.58 -4.65
N ALA A 11 11.47 -5.89 -5.80
CA ALA A 11 12.14 -5.84 -7.08
C ALA A 11 11.78 -4.63 -7.92
N TRP A 12 10.59 -4.07 -7.71
CA TRP A 12 10.06 -2.94 -8.46
C TRP A 12 9.35 -1.96 -7.53
N ALA A 13 9.47 -0.68 -7.83
CA ALA A 13 8.78 0.37 -7.11
C ALA A 13 8.17 1.41 -8.04
N SER A 14 6.99 1.92 -7.66
CA SER A 14 6.36 3.06 -8.31
C SER A 14 5.91 4.08 -7.28
N VAL A 15 6.10 5.35 -7.60
CA VAL A 15 5.63 6.49 -6.81
C VAL A 15 4.87 7.43 -7.73
N GLY A 16 3.64 7.75 -7.37
CA GLY A 16 2.82 8.58 -8.23
C GLY A 16 1.61 9.22 -7.54
N SER A 17 0.77 9.86 -8.32
CA SER A 17 -0.48 10.45 -7.87
C SER A 17 -1.68 9.51 -8.09
N ASP A 18 -1.54 8.51 -8.93
CA ASP A 18 -2.61 7.61 -9.35
C ASP A 18 -3.14 6.73 -8.19
N ASN A 19 -4.45 6.70 -8.08
CA ASN A 19 -5.15 5.82 -7.14
C ASN A 19 -5.43 4.46 -7.79
N PHE A 20 -5.63 3.42 -6.96
CA PHE A 20 -6.15 2.13 -7.42
C PHE A 20 -7.66 2.20 -7.67
N ASN A 21 -8.06 3.08 -8.60
CA ASN A 21 -9.45 3.25 -9.01
C ASN A 21 -9.55 3.45 -10.53
N ARG A 22 -10.77 3.35 -11.07
CA ARG A 22 -10.98 3.44 -12.53
C ARG A 22 -10.71 4.83 -13.06
N ARG A 23 -11.01 5.88 -12.30
CA ARG A 23 -10.77 7.26 -12.72
C ARG A 23 -9.30 7.51 -13.00
N SER A 24 -8.41 7.23 -12.04
CA SER A 24 -6.97 7.43 -12.22
C SER A 24 -6.41 6.64 -13.41
N TRP A 25 -6.99 5.46 -13.69
CA TRP A 25 -6.48 4.58 -14.74
C TRP A 25 -7.12 4.82 -16.11
N THR A 26 -8.16 5.66 -16.20
CA THR A 26 -8.89 5.81 -17.46
C THR A 26 -9.07 7.23 -17.96
N HIS A 27 -9.05 8.25 -17.09
CA HIS A 27 -9.25 9.63 -17.54
C HIS A 27 -8.69 10.75 -16.64
N ASP A 28 -8.34 10.50 -15.38
CA ASP A 28 -7.70 11.53 -14.54
C ASP A 28 -6.27 11.80 -15.05
N SER A 29 -5.82 13.04 -14.90
CA SER A 29 -4.43 13.39 -15.22
C SER A 29 -3.54 12.99 -14.06
N GLU A 30 -2.78 11.92 -14.25
CA GLU A 30 -1.90 11.35 -13.25
C GLU A 30 -0.45 11.31 -13.73
N LEU A 31 0.46 11.31 -12.79
CA LEU A 31 1.88 11.12 -13.05
C LEU A 31 2.45 10.10 -12.08
N SER A 32 3.04 9.06 -12.61
CA SER A 32 3.75 8.03 -11.85
C SER A 32 5.14 7.80 -12.40
N CYS A 33 6.07 7.57 -11.50
CA CYS A 33 7.44 7.18 -11.80
C CYS A 33 7.66 5.75 -11.34
N ALA A 34 7.96 4.85 -12.27
CA ALA A 34 8.41 3.51 -11.96
C ALA A 34 9.93 3.46 -11.95
N VAL A 35 10.50 2.84 -10.93
CA VAL A 35 11.95 2.68 -10.79
C VAL A 35 12.30 1.21 -10.97
N LEU A 36 13.15 0.96 -11.96
CA LEU A 36 13.81 -0.32 -12.19
C LEU A 36 15.28 -0.12 -11.82
N ASP A 37 15.70 -0.74 -10.74
CA ASP A 37 17.09 -0.69 -10.26
C ASP A 37 17.78 -2.02 -10.61
N ASP A 38 18.93 -1.96 -11.26
CA ASP A 38 19.70 -3.16 -11.60
C ASP A 38 20.52 -3.69 -10.42
N THR A 39 20.67 -2.88 -9.36
CA THR A 39 21.47 -3.23 -8.19
C THR A 39 20.73 -4.24 -7.33
N ARG A 40 21.25 -5.47 -7.28
CA ARG A 40 20.68 -6.52 -6.44
C ARG A 40 21.03 -6.32 -4.98
N ASP A 41 20.02 -6.44 -4.14
CA ASP A 41 20.21 -6.41 -2.69
C ASP A 41 20.84 -7.73 -2.21
N GLN A 42 21.86 -7.61 -1.35
CA GLN A 42 22.57 -8.78 -0.81
C GLN A 42 22.07 -9.20 0.57
N ARG A 43 21.15 -8.44 1.17
CA ARG A 43 20.53 -8.78 2.47
C ARG A 43 19.57 -9.98 2.27
N GLU A 44 19.54 -10.88 3.23
CA GLU A 44 18.58 -11.99 3.22
C GLU A 44 17.18 -11.53 3.68
N PRO A 45 16.10 -12.11 3.11
CA PRO A 45 16.09 -13.03 1.97
C PRO A 45 16.40 -12.31 0.64
N ARG A 46 17.33 -12.84 -0.16
CA ARG A 46 17.71 -12.22 -1.45
C ARG A 46 16.61 -12.29 -2.49
N ASP A 47 15.77 -13.29 -2.41
CA ASP A 47 14.63 -13.51 -3.31
C ASP A 47 13.36 -13.76 -2.49
N PRO A 48 12.76 -12.68 -1.91
CA PRO A 48 11.60 -12.84 -1.04
C PRO A 48 10.36 -13.40 -1.76
N ALA A 49 10.26 -13.23 -3.07
CA ALA A 49 9.16 -13.79 -3.88
C ALA A 49 9.39 -15.22 -4.31
N GLY A 50 10.62 -15.75 -4.22
CA GLY A 50 10.99 -17.10 -4.67
C GLY A 50 10.87 -17.31 -6.17
N ARG A 51 11.01 -16.25 -6.97
CA ARG A 51 10.86 -16.27 -8.44
C ARG A 51 12.18 -16.16 -9.20
N GLY A 52 13.30 -16.02 -8.49
CA GLY A 52 14.62 -15.85 -9.08
C GLY A 52 14.96 -14.42 -9.50
N ASP A 53 14.04 -13.45 -9.37
CA ASP A 53 14.28 -12.06 -9.75
C ASP A 53 15.18 -11.33 -8.75
N GLY A 54 15.08 -11.69 -7.48
CA GLY A 54 15.85 -11.13 -6.38
C GLY A 54 15.48 -9.68 -6.07
N ALA A 55 15.63 -9.32 -4.80
CA ALA A 55 15.37 -7.97 -4.32
C ALA A 55 16.33 -6.95 -4.93
N ARG A 56 15.86 -5.71 -5.10
CA ARG A 56 16.61 -4.56 -5.58
C ARG A 56 16.80 -3.57 -4.44
N VAL A 57 17.97 -2.96 -4.39
CA VAL A 57 18.35 -2.04 -3.32
C VAL A 57 17.31 -0.92 -3.19
N PHE A 58 16.99 -0.22 -4.28
CA PHE A 58 16.05 0.89 -4.24
C PHE A 58 14.66 0.48 -3.74
N ALA A 59 14.09 -0.60 -4.29
CA ALA A 59 12.73 -1.01 -3.95
C ALA A 59 12.61 -1.45 -2.49
N ARG A 60 13.59 -2.23 -2.00
CA ARG A 60 13.63 -2.67 -0.61
C ARG A 60 13.87 -1.51 0.35
N ASP A 61 14.83 -0.66 0.07
CA ASP A 61 15.13 0.50 0.94
C ASP A 61 13.94 1.44 1.04
N LEU A 62 13.22 1.68 -0.07
CA LEU A 62 12.00 2.47 -0.05
C LEU A 62 10.93 1.84 0.84
N ARG A 63 10.71 0.53 0.73
CA ARG A 63 9.76 -0.19 1.58
C ARG A 63 10.15 -0.11 3.06
N LEU A 64 11.39 -0.43 3.38
CA LEU A 64 11.89 -0.40 4.75
C LEU A 64 11.78 0.99 5.38
N ARG A 65 12.19 2.03 4.63
CA ARG A 65 12.08 3.41 5.08
C ARG A 65 10.64 3.82 5.40
N LEU A 66 9.70 3.51 4.51
CA LEU A 66 8.29 3.83 4.74
C LEU A 66 7.70 3.03 5.89
N MET A 67 8.05 1.76 6.04
CA MET A 67 7.60 0.95 7.18
C MET A 67 8.12 1.50 8.50
N ARG A 68 9.40 1.84 8.59
CA ARG A 68 9.96 2.49 9.79
C ARG A 68 9.24 3.79 10.14
N GLU A 69 9.04 4.67 9.15
CA GLU A 69 8.31 5.92 9.36
C GLU A 69 6.90 5.68 9.90
N HIS A 70 6.19 4.69 9.35
CA HIS A 70 4.84 4.37 9.78
C HIS A 70 4.75 3.68 11.14
N LEU A 71 5.81 3.01 11.55
CA LEU A 71 5.93 2.34 12.85
C LEU A 71 6.55 3.24 13.93
N ASP A 72 6.91 4.50 13.60
CA ASP A 72 7.64 5.45 14.47
C ASP A 72 8.97 4.85 14.97
N ARG A 73 9.68 4.07 14.12
CA ARG A 73 10.99 3.51 14.42
C ARG A 73 12.11 4.45 14.00
N THR A 74 13.25 4.37 14.68
CA THR A 74 14.44 5.18 14.37
C THR A 74 15.13 4.73 13.07
N ASP A 75 15.92 5.60 12.48
CA ASP A 75 16.65 5.35 11.22
C ASP A 75 18.11 4.92 11.48
N ASP A 76 18.37 4.25 12.59
CA ASP A 76 19.71 3.81 13.00
C ASP A 76 20.10 2.41 12.50
N GLY A 77 19.22 1.76 11.74
CA GLY A 77 19.45 0.43 11.14
C GLY A 77 19.35 -0.74 12.10
N ASN A 78 19.11 -0.50 13.39
CA ASN A 78 19.06 -1.56 14.40
C ASN A 78 17.65 -2.16 14.59
N GLU A 79 16.62 -1.56 14.01
CA GLU A 79 15.22 -1.94 14.18
C GLU A 79 14.58 -2.47 12.89
N GLU A 80 15.37 -3.13 12.03
CA GLU A 80 14.90 -3.61 10.72
C GLU A 80 14.76 -5.13 10.59
N ASP A 81 15.32 -5.91 11.50
CA ASP A 81 15.44 -7.36 11.32
C ASP A 81 14.09 -8.05 11.06
N ASP A 82 13.03 -7.57 11.70
CA ASP A 82 11.66 -8.07 11.47
C ASP A 82 10.97 -7.47 10.25
N LEU A 83 11.56 -6.43 9.63
CA LEU A 83 11.02 -5.77 8.43
C LEU A 83 11.69 -6.22 7.12
N ILE A 84 12.91 -6.77 7.18
CA ILE A 84 13.66 -7.19 5.99
C ILE A 84 12.91 -8.28 5.21
N ASP A 85 12.47 -9.33 5.91
CA ASP A 85 11.61 -10.34 5.30
C ASP A 85 10.16 -9.81 5.20
N PRO A 86 9.57 -9.76 3.99
CA PRO A 86 8.19 -9.30 3.83
C PRO A 86 7.17 -10.07 4.66
N ALA A 87 7.39 -11.33 4.96
CA ALA A 87 6.46 -12.12 5.77
C ALA A 87 6.45 -11.67 7.23
N SER A 88 7.63 -11.49 7.83
CA SER A 88 7.74 -10.93 9.19
C SER A 88 7.31 -9.47 9.25
N ALA A 89 7.59 -8.69 8.20
CA ALA A 89 7.15 -7.30 8.10
C ALA A 89 5.63 -7.14 8.16
N VAL A 90 4.88 -8.02 7.49
CA VAL A 90 3.40 -8.02 7.56
C VAL A 90 2.93 -8.28 8.99
N ALA A 91 3.57 -9.21 9.71
CA ALA A 91 3.23 -9.49 11.11
C ALA A 91 3.51 -8.27 12.01
N ALA A 92 4.70 -7.67 11.91
CA ALA A 92 5.09 -6.49 12.68
C ALA A 92 4.15 -5.29 12.43
N VAL A 93 3.81 -5.02 11.17
CA VAL A 93 2.87 -3.95 10.79
C VAL A 93 1.47 -4.23 11.33
N THR A 94 1.00 -5.46 11.24
CA THR A 94 -0.33 -5.86 11.72
C THR A 94 -0.44 -5.73 13.23
N GLU A 95 0.57 -6.18 13.97
CA GLU A 95 0.62 -6.10 15.43
C GLU A 95 0.65 -4.64 15.91
N ALA A 96 1.51 -3.81 15.31
CA ALA A 96 1.59 -2.39 15.64
C ALA A 96 0.25 -1.66 15.34
N ALA A 97 -0.37 -1.98 14.20
CA ALA A 97 -1.65 -1.40 13.83
C ALA A 97 -2.77 -1.80 14.80
N GLN A 98 -2.80 -3.06 15.24
CA GLN A 98 -3.78 -3.55 16.20
C GLN A 98 -3.57 -2.92 17.58
N THR A 99 -2.32 -2.87 18.06
CA THR A 99 -1.98 -2.23 19.34
C THR A 99 -2.43 -0.78 19.39
N LEU A 100 -2.22 -0.04 18.30
CA LEU A 100 -2.69 1.35 18.23
C LEU A 100 -4.23 1.41 18.18
N GLN A 101 -4.90 0.49 17.47
CA GLN A 101 -6.36 0.43 17.44
C GLN A 101 -6.93 0.14 18.83
N ASP A 102 -6.37 -0.83 19.55
CA ASP A 102 -6.82 -1.20 20.90
C ASP A 102 -6.70 -0.03 21.88
N TRP A 103 -5.65 0.78 21.75
CA TRP A 103 -5.51 2.02 22.55
C TRP A 103 -6.62 3.03 22.24
N TYR A 104 -7.00 3.19 20.97
CA TYR A 104 -8.14 4.06 20.60
C TYR A 104 -9.46 3.52 21.14
N ASP A 105 -9.70 2.22 21.04
CA ASP A 105 -10.93 1.57 21.50
C ASP A 105 -11.03 1.55 23.03
N GLY A 106 -9.87 1.47 23.72
CA GLY A 106 -9.74 1.61 25.18
C GLY A 106 -9.85 3.03 25.71
N GLY A 107 -10.32 3.99 24.89
CA GLY A 107 -10.55 5.37 25.30
C GLY A 107 -9.26 6.22 25.41
N ARG A 108 -8.17 5.80 24.78
CA ARG A 108 -6.87 6.50 24.76
C ARG A 108 -6.27 6.68 26.15
N THR A 109 -6.42 5.68 26.99
CA THR A 109 -5.87 5.68 28.36
C THR A 109 -4.43 5.18 28.36
N GLY A 110 -3.56 5.77 29.19
CA GLY A 110 -2.15 5.45 29.26
C GLY A 110 -1.32 6.03 28.11
N PRO A 111 -0.03 5.69 28.02
CA PRO A 111 0.87 6.17 26.98
C PRO A 111 0.40 5.68 25.60
N ARG A 112 0.45 6.59 24.61
CA ARG A 112 0.12 6.23 23.24
C ARG A 112 1.18 5.26 22.70
N PRO A 113 0.78 4.10 22.11
CA PRO A 113 1.72 3.22 21.41
C PRO A 113 2.40 3.92 20.22
N PRO A 114 3.62 3.51 19.85
CA PRO A 114 4.28 4.00 18.65
C PRO A 114 3.51 3.56 17.39
N GLY A 115 3.80 4.22 16.27
CA GLY A 115 3.19 3.93 14.99
C GLY A 115 2.02 4.86 14.65
N ARG A 116 1.70 4.90 13.33
CA ARG A 116 0.70 5.82 12.75
C ARG A 116 -0.39 5.10 11.97
N ILE A 117 -0.27 3.81 11.78
CA ILE A 117 -1.21 3.00 11.02
C ILE A 117 -2.20 2.30 11.94
N ARG A 118 -3.42 2.12 11.44
CA ARG A 118 -4.48 1.37 12.10
C ARG A 118 -5.16 0.46 11.07
N PRO A 119 -5.76 -0.67 11.48
CA PRO A 119 -6.51 -1.51 10.56
C PRO A 119 -7.64 -0.73 9.90
N HIS A 120 -7.73 -0.78 8.57
CA HIS A 120 -8.85 -0.21 7.84
C HIS A 120 -9.97 -1.25 7.74
N GLN A 121 -11.12 -0.95 8.33
CA GLN A 121 -12.30 -1.77 8.16
C GLN A 121 -13.30 -1.02 7.28
N PRO A 122 -13.54 -1.48 6.05
CA PRO A 122 -14.55 -0.86 5.20
C PRO A 122 -15.94 -1.00 5.82
N GLU A 123 -16.71 0.07 5.78
CA GLU A 123 -18.10 0.05 6.25
C GLU A 123 -18.92 -0.98 5.47
N ARG A 124 -19.63 -1.83 6.20
CA ARG A 124 -20.54 -2.80 5.61
C ARG A 124 -21.86 -2.13 5.29
N LEU A 125 -22.00 -1.66 4.07
CA LEU A 125 -23.26 -1.10 3.59
C LEU A 125 -24.35 -2.18 3.59
N GLY A 126 -25.53 -1.82 4.10
CA GLY A 126 -26.72 -2.65 4.01
C GLY A 126 -27.11 -2.91 2.54
N ARG A 127 -27.88 -3.99 2.28
CA ARG A 127 -28.25 -4.38 0.91
C ARG A 127 -28.97 -3.27 0.14
N LEU A 128 -29.88 -2.55 0.79
CA LEU A 128 -30.61 -1.43 0.18
C LEU A 128 -29.68 -0.24 -0.13
N THR A 129 -28.82 0.14 0.82
CA THR A 129 -27.85 1.20 0.62
C THR A 129 -26.91 0.87 -0.53
N ARG A 130 -26.42 -0.36 -0.62
CA ARG A 130 -25.55 -0.82 -1.70
C ARG A 130 -26.23 -0.75 -3.06
N ALA A 131 -27.53 -1.12 -3.14
CA ALA A 131 -28.26 -1.17 -4.39
C ALA A 131 -28.32 0.20 -5.11
N TRP A 132 -28.41 1.30 -4.36
CA TRP A 132 -28.39 2.63 -4.96
C TRP A 132 -27.00 3.29 -4.94
N ALA A 133 -26.19 3.05 -3.90
CA ALA A 133 -24.90 3.71 -3.76
C ALA A 133 -23.87 3.20 -4.79
N GLU A 134 -23.87 1.91 -5.11
CA GLU A 134 -22.92 1.33 -6.06
C GLU A 134 -23.06 1.89 -7.48
N PRO A 135 -24.27 2.01 -8.08
CA PRO A 135 -24.43 2.69 -9.37
C PRO A 135 -23.99 4.16 -9.35
N VAL A 136 -24.34 4.89 -8.28
CA VAL A 136 -23.91 6.29 -8.13
C VAL A 136 -22.41 6.40 -7.99
N TYR A 137 -21.78 5.57 -7.19
CA TYR A 137 -20.33 5.54 -7.06
C TYR A 137 -19.66 5.31 -8.42
N ARG A 138 -20.10 4.29 -9.15
CA ARG A 138 -19.54 3.95 -10.49
C ARG A 138 -19.77 5.00 -11.55
N ALA A 139 -20.84 5.78 -11.45
CA ALA A 139 -21.17 6.79 -12.45
C ALA A 139 -20.58 8.18 -12.16
N VAL A 140 -20.42 8.52 -10.87
CA VAL A 140 -20.06 9.88 -10.44
C VAL A 140 -18.68 9.93 -9.78
N TYR A 141 -18.41 9.01 -8.85
CA TYR A 141 -17.17 9.06 -8.05
C TYR A 141 -16.01 8.32 -8.70
N ASP A 142 -16.28 7.20 -9.34
CA ASP A 142 -15.27 6.37 -10.01
C ASP A 142 -15.75 5.91 -11.40
N PRO A 143 -16.08 6.86 -12.32
CA PRO A 143 -16.50 6.52 -13.66
C PRO A 143 -15.36 5.91 -14.46
N ASP A 144 -15.73 5.08 -15.42
CA ASP A 144 -14.82 4.56 -16.43
C ASP A 144 -14.76 5.55 -17.61
N GLY A 145 -13.63 6.25 -17.76
CA GLY A 145 -13.42 7.25 -18.80
C GLY A 145 -13.13 6.70 -20.20
N ARG A 146 -12.98 5.36 -20.34
CA ARG A 146 -12.72 4.76 -21.64
C ARG A 146 -13.89 4.95 -22.62
N PRO A 147 -13.63 5.06 -23.93
CA PRO A 147 -14.66 5.09 -24.95
C PRO A 147 -15.61 3.89 -24.84
N TYR A 148 -16.89 4.10 -25.10
CA TYR A 148 -17.92 3.06 -24.95
C TYR A 148 -17.60 1.75 -25.71
N ARG A 149 -17.00 1.87 -26.91
CA ARG A 149 -16.59 0.70 -27.72
C ARG A 149 -15.53 -0.16 -27.02
N ASP A 150 -14.61 0.48 -26.30
CA ASP A 150 -13.51 -0.23 -25.61
C ASP A 150 -14.03 -0.89 -24.33
N ARG A 151 -14.97 -0.24 -23.64
CA ARG A 151 -15.67 -0.84 -22.50
C ARG A 151 -16.41 -2.12 -22.87
N LEU A 152 -17.10 -2.13 -24.04
CA LEU A 152 -17.81 -3.33 -24.53
C LEU A 152 -16.86 -4.47 -24.93
N ARG A 153 -15.69 -4.15 -25.44
CA ARG A 153 -14.69 -5.14 -25.87
C ARG A 153 -13.85 -5.71 -24.73
N ARG A 154 -14.03 -5.23 -23.49
CA ARG A 154 -13.21 -5.58 -22.31
C ARG A 154 -11.70 -5.50 -22.60
N ARG A 155 -11.26 -4.60 -23.48
CA ARG A 155 -9.85 -4.35 -23.75
C ARG A 155 -9.33 -3.34 -22.73
N TRP A 156 -8.25 -3.75 -22.08
CA TRP A 156 -7.48 -2.88 -21.17
C TRP A 156 -6.47 -2.08 -21.98
#